data_765d1e79fdf17a92409b25bd17a53b22
#
_entry.id   765d1e79fdf17a92409b25bd17a53b22
#
_cell.length_a   1.000
_cell.length_b   1.000
_cell.length_c   1.000
_cell.angle_alpha   90.00
_cell.angle_beta   90.00
_cell.angle_gamma   90.00
#
_symmetry.space_group_name_H-M   'P 1'
#
loop_
_entity.id
_entity.type
_entity.pdbx_description
1 polymer ?
#
loop_
_entity_poly.entity_id
_entity_poly.type
_entity_poly.pdbx_seq_one_letter_code
_entity_poly.pdbx_strand_id
1 'polypeptide(L)'
;MRKITFLLPLFLFCYSIVNAQDLKIPKDTLITTDHTVTIKGERISYSATAGMQPVWNSEGEVIASLFYTYYKRNGINDRSKRPLVISFNGGPGSASV
;
A
#
# COMPACT_ATOMS: atom_id res chain seq x y z
N MET A 1 48.72 -6.01 41.10
CA MET A 1 48.91 -6.92 39.97
C MET A 1 47.89 -8.05 39.99
N ARG A 2 46.73 -7.81 39.74
CA ARG A 2 45.69 -8.85 39.49
C ARG A 2 44.35 -8.12 39.40
N LYS A 3 43.60 -8.34 38.30
CA LYS A 3 42.20 -7.91 38.07
C LYS A 3 42.01 -6.90 36.94
N ILE A 4 42.53 -7.21 35.75
CA ILE A 4 42.05 -6.60 34.49
C ILE A 4 41.79 -7.71 33.47
N THR A 5 41.05 -8.76 33.83
CA THR A 5 40.80 -9.87 32.91
C THR A 5 39.36 -10.25 32.79
N PHE A 6 38.42 -9.39 33.25
CA PHE A 6 36.99 -9.76 33.27
C PHE A 6 36.06 -8.81 32.53
N LEU A 7 36.57 -7.83 31.79
CA LEU A 7 35.77 -6.85 31.07
C LEU A 7 35.70 -7.06 29.55
N LEU A 8 36.46 -8.03 29.01
CA LEU A 8 36.51 -8.27 27.58
C LEU A 8 35.40 -9.18 26.98
N PRO A 9 34.72 -10.08 27.73
CA PRO A 9 33.68 -10.90 27.12
C PRO A 9 32.31 -10.22 27.06
N LEU A 10 32.10 -9.07 27.73
CA LEU A 10 30.79 -8.42 27.75
C LEU A 10 30.51 -7.56 26.49
N PHE A 11 31.54 -7.25 25.71
CA PHE A 11 31.39 -6.44 24.50
C PHE A 11 31.12 -7.27 23.23
N LEU A 12 31.17 -8.60 23.32
CA LEU A 12 30.95 -9.49 22.16
C LEU A 12 29.50 -9.96 22.01
N PHE A 13 28.60 -9.56 22.90
CA PHE A 13 27.23 -10.07 22.90
C PHE A 13 26.18 -9.12 22.29
N CYS A 14 26.61 -7.97 21.74
CA CYS A 14 25.71 -7.01 21.10
C CYS A 14 25.76 -7.02 19.58
N TYR A 15 26.18 -8.08 18.93
CA TYR A 15 25.86 -8.30 17.53
C TYR A 15 24.43 -8.87 17.42
N SER A 16 23.45 -8.04 17.70
CA SER A 16 22.09 -8.29 17.25
C SER A 16 22.14 -8.38 15.74
N ILE A 17 21.97 -9.57 15.19
CA ILE A 17 21.77 -9.79 13.77
C ILE A 17 20.47 -9.11 13.43
N VAL A 18 20.55 -7.88 12.95
CA VAL A 18 19.42 -7.19 12.31
C VAL A 18 19.19 -7.94 11.00
N ASN A 19 18.33 -8.93 11.02
CA ASN A 19 17.79 -9.50 9.80
C ASN A 19 16.94 -8.39 9.16
N ALA A 20 17.51 -7.69 8.19
CA ALA A 20 16.71 -6.90 7.26
C ALA A 20 15.80 -7.89 6.53
N GLN A 21 14.53 -7.93 6.93
CA GLN A 21 13.54 -8.70 6.18
C GLN A 21 13.44 -8.02 4.82
N ASP A 22 13.74 -8.76 3.76
CA ASP A 22 13.43 -8.35 2.40
C ASP A 22 11.92 -8.05 2.34
N LEU A 23 11.59 -6.77 2.31
CA LEU A 23 10.23 -6.31 2.08
C LEU A 23 9.89 -6.70 0.65
N LYS A 24 9.33 -7.89 0.48
CA LYS A 24 8.75 -8.29 -0.81
C LYS A 24 7.59 -7.36 -1.08
N ILE A 25 7.74 -6.48 -2.06
CA ILE A 25 6.64 -5.65 -2.57
C ILE A 25 5.57 -6.60 -3.09
N PRO A 26 4.34 -6.60 -2.52
CA PRO A 26 3.27 -7.46 -3.00
C PRO A 26 3.01 -7.16 -4.47
N LYS A 27 3.10 -8.19 -5.32
CA LYS A 27 2.68 -8.10 -6.71
C LYS A 27 1.19 -8.41 -6.78
N ASP A 28 0.41 -7.57 -7.43
CA ASP A 28 -0.99 -7.84 -7.81
C ASP A 28 -1.93 -8.31 -6.68
N THR A 29 -1.95 -7.61 -5.55
CA THR A 29 -2.96 -7.87 -4.53
C THR A 29 -4.18 -6.99 -4.76
N LEU A 30 -5.34 -7.59 -4.98
CA LEU A 30 -6.63 -6.91 -5.14
C LEU A 30 -7.61 -7.43 -4.09
N ILE A 31 -8.24 -6.50 -3.37
CA ILE A 31 -9.33 -6.81 -2.43
C ILE A 31 -10.52 -5.95 -2.81
N THR A 32 -11.65 -6.59 -3.10
CA THR A 32 -12.89 -5.92 -3.45
C THR A 32 -13.96 -6.22 -2.40
N THR A 33 -14.66 -5.19 -1.96
CA THR A 33 -15.77 -5.26 -1.01
C THR A 33 -16.97 -4.47 -1.52
N ASP A 34 -18.17 -4.94 -1.22
CA ASP A 34 -19.42 -4.28 -1.59
C ASP A 34 -20.00 -3.48 -0.43
N HIS A 35 -20.47 -2.29 -0.74
CA HIS A 35 -20.99 -1.33 0.23
C HIS A 35 -22.24 -0.63 -0.27
N THR A 36 -22.92 0.02 0.66
CA THR A 36 -24.07 0.88 0.37
C THR A 36 -23.90 2.19 1.14
N VAL A 37 -24.18 3.29 0.47
CA VAL A 37 -24.20 4.63 1.05
C VAL A 37 -25.49 5.34 0.65
N THR A 38 -26.00 6.23 1.51
CA THR A 38 -27.13 7.10 1.17
C THR A 38 -26.62 8.51 0.96
N ILE A 39 -26.82 9.04 -0.24
CA ILE A 39 -26.41 10.40 -0.62
C ILE A 39 -27.68 11.16 -1.08
N LYS A 40 -27.99 12.27 -0.44
CA LYS A 40 -29.18 13.10 -0.75
C LYS A 40 -30.48 12.29 -0.80
N GLY A 41 -30.63 11.31 0.11
CA GLY A 41 -31.79 10.43 0.18
C GLY A 41 -31.80 9.26 -0.81
N GLU A 42 -30.85 9.19 -1.74
CA GLU A 42 -30.70 8.07 -2.68
C GLU A 42 -29.74 7.02 -2.12
N ARG A 43 -30.20 5.77 -2.08
CA ARG A 43 -29.36 4.64 -1.69
C ARG A 43 -28.54 4.15 -2.86
N ILE A 44 -27.22 4.21 -2.72
CA ILE A 44 -26.26 3.86 -3.77
C ILE A 44 -25.45 2.64 -3.33
N SER A 45 -25.53 1.57 -4.11
CA SER A 45 -24.65 0.40 -3.96
C SER A 45 -23.39 0.59 -4.79
N TYR A 46 -22.23 0.29 -4.20
CA TYR A 46 -20.95 0.42 -4.86
C TYR A 46 -19.97 -0.67 -4.41
N SER A 47 -18.99 -0.95 -5.24
CA SER A 47 -17.85 -1.80 -4.90
C SER A 47 -16.62 -0.93 -4.69
N ALA A 48 -15.88 -1.20 -3.61
CA ALA A 48 -14.60 -0.60 -3.32
C ALA A 48 -13.49 -1.64 -3.54
N THR A 49 -12.51 -1.31 -4.36
CA THR A 49 -11.33 -2.16 -4.61
C THR A 49 -10.10 -1.46 -4.10
N ALA A 50 -9.34 -2.12 -3.23
CA ALA A 50 -8.01 -1.71 -2.84
C ALA A 50 -6.98 -2.60 -3.53
N GLY A 51 -5.95 -2.02 -4.08
CA GLY A 51 -4.97 -2.78 -4.83
C GLY A 51 -3.59 -2.15 -4.88
N MET A 52 -2.65 -2.96 -5.32
CA MET A 52 -1.27 -2.57 -5.58
C MET A 52 -1.01 -2.69 -7.08
N GLN A 53 -0.60 -1.61 -7.71
CA GLN A 53 -0.20 -1.58 -9.12
C GLN A 53 1.32 -1.58 -9.21
N PRO A 54 1.94 -2.64 -9.72
CA PRO A 54 3.38 -2.63 -9.94
C PRO A 54 3.76 -1.63 -11.04
N VAL A 55 4.91 -1.01 -10.85
CA VAL A 55 5.54 -0.13 -11.83
C VAL A 55 6.81 -0.80 -12.32
N TRP A 56 6.96 -0.90 -13.63
CA TRP A 56 8.09 -1.56 -14.27
C TRP A 56 9.04 -0.54 -14.89
N ASN A 57 10.34 -0.87 -14.91
CA ASN A 57 11.34 -0.15 -15.70
C ASN A 57 11.30 -0.62 -17.17
N SER A 58 12.17 -0.04 -18.00
CA SER A 58 12.32 -0.40 -19.41
C SER A 58 12.81 -1.84 -19.63
N GLU A 59 13.38 -2.47 -18.61
CA GLU A 59 13.90 -3.85 -18.63
C GLU A 59 12.86 -4.87 -18.16
N GLY A 60 11.64 -4.41 -17.77
CA GLY A 60 10.56 -5.26 -17.29
C GLY A 60 10.67 -5.70 -15.83
N GLU A 61 11.54 -5.05 -15.05
CA GLU A 61 11.68 -5.29 -13.62
C GLU A 61 10.74 -4.41 -12.82
N VAL A 62 10.13 -4.95 -11.76
CA VAL A 62 9.28 -4.18 -10.84
C VAL A 62 10.16 -3.31 -9.95
N ILE A 63 10.09 -2.00 -10.13
CA ILE A 63 10.87 -1.00 -9.38
C ILE A 63 10.09 -0.29 -8.29
N ALA A 64 8.76 -0.33 -8.34
CA ALA A 64 7.88 0.27 -7.35
C ALA A 64 6.54 -0.42 -7.33
N SER A 65 5.72 -0.12 -6.32
CA SER A 65 4.33 -0.54 -6.26
C SER A 65 3.50 0.64 -5.79
N LEU A 66 2.45 0.97 -6.56
CA LEU A 66 1.53 2.07 -6.30
C LEU A 66 0.27 1.52 -5.65
N PHE A 67 -0.02 1.96 -4.43
CA PHE A 67 -1.31 1.66 -3.80
C PHE A 67 -2.40 2.54 -4.39
N TYR A 68 -3.57 1.95 -4.68
CA TYR A 68 -4.74 2.69 -5.14
C TYR A 68 -6.03 2.14 -4.52
N THR A 69 -7.05 2.98 -4.50
CA THR A 69 -8.43 2.59 -4.24
C THR A 69 -9.30 2.97 -5.44
N TYR A 70 -10.22 2.08 -5.81
CA TYR A 70 -11.16 2.30 -6.90
C TYR A 70 -12.59 2.06 -6.42
N TYR A 71 -13.45 3.03 -6.68
CA TYR A 71 -14.88 2.97 -6.33
C TYR A 71 -15.72 2.90 -7.58
N LYS A 72 -16.61 1.94 -7.64
CA LYS A 72 -17.49 1.71 -8.78
C LYS A 72 -18.94 1.58 -8.32
N ARG A 73 -19.84 2.40 -8.85
CA ARG A 73 -21.28 2.24 -8.62
C ARG A 73 -21.75 0.92 -9.27
N ASN A 74 -22.49 0.12 -8.52
CA ASN A 74 -23.08 -1.13 -8.99
C ASN A 74 -24.38 -0.87 -9.77
N GLY A 75 -24.80 -1.86 -10.59
CA GLY A 75 -26.05 -1.79 -11.34
C GLY A 75 -26.06 -0.85 -12.54
N ILE A 76 -24.91 -0.36 -13.00
CA ILE A 76 -24.78 0.49 -14.19
C ILE A 76 -24.25 -0.34 -15.35
N ASN A 77 -25.12 -0.54 -16.35
CA ASN A 77 -24.77 -1.33 -17.57
C ASN A 77 -24.01 -0.47 -18.61
N ASP A 78 -24.44 0.79 -18.80
CA ASP A 78 -23.76 1.73 -19.70
C ASP A 78 -22.83 2.65 -18.94
N ARG A 79 -21.52 2.44 -19.09
CA ARG A 79 -20.47 3.24 -18.47
C ARG A 79 -19.95 4.37 -19.37
N SER A 80 -20.31 4.39 -20.64
CA SER A 80 -19.80 5.36 -21.61
C SER A 80 -20.12 6.81 -21.26
N LYS A 81 -21.21 7.02 -20.51
CA LYS A 81 -21.67 8.34 -20.06
C LYS A 81 -21.19 8.75 -18.66
N ARG A 82 -20.35 7.93 -18.04
CA ARG A 82 -19.85 8.20 -16.67
C ARG A 82 -18.41 8.65 -16.73
N PRO A 83 -18.09 9.83 -16.16
CA PRO A 83 -16.71 10.27 -16.08
C PRO A 83 -15.89 9.38 -15.13
N LEU A 84 -14.62 9.17 -15.45
CA LEU A 84 -13.63 8.65 -14.53
C LEU A 84 -12.99 9.84 -13.80
N VAL A 85 -13.05 9.83 -12.49
CA VAL A 85 -12.39 10.83 -11.63
C VAL A 85 -11.17 10.19 -11.01
N ILE A 86 -10.01 10.79 -11.21
CA ILE A 86 -8.74 10.36 -10.61
C ILE A 86 -8.35 11.43 -9.59
N SER A 87 -8.16 11.01 -8.33
CA SER A 87 -7.68 11.86 -7.24
C SER A 87 -6.35 11.34 -6.73
N PHE A 88 -5.38 12.21 -6.58
CA PHE A 88 -4.08 11.91 -6.02
C PHE A 88 -3.62 13.07 -5.14
N ASN A 89 -2.85 12.75 -4.10
CA ASN A 89 -2.31 13.77 -3.22
C ASN A 89 -1.18 14.54 -3.90
N GLY A 90 -1.12 15.85 -3.60
CA GLY A 90 0.00 16.72 -3.99
C GLY A 90 0.86 17.06 -2.78
N GLY A 91 2.14 17.37 -3.01
CA GLY A 91 3.09 17.78 -1.99
C GLY A 91 3.42 16.68 -0.97
N PRO A 92 4.53 16.74 -0.25
CA PRO A 92 4.80 15.77 0.80
C PRO A 92 3.82 15.96 1.97
N GLY A 93 3.13 14.87 2.38
CA GLY A 93 2.28 14.83 3.57
C GLY A 93 0.83 15.30 3.41
N SER A 94 0.35 15.56 2.18
CA SER A 94 -1.06 15.87 1.93
C SER A 94 -1.86 14.62 1.60
N ALA A 95 -3.05 14.49 2.17
CA ALA A 95 -3.99 13.43 1.83
C ALA A 95 -4.84 13.80 0.61
N SER A 96 -5.23 12.79 -0.17
CA SER A 96 -6.21 12.94 -1.25
C SER A 96 -7.62 12.86 -0.66
N VAL A 97 -8.22 13.97 -0.31
CA VAL A 97 -9.57 14.09 0.24
C VAL A 97 -10.45 14.98 -0.61
#